data_cb461468f68c5b899c1e42191e6c6de7
#
_entry.id   cb461468f68c5b899c1e42191e6c6de7
#
_cell.length_a   1.000
_cell.length_b   1.000
_cell.length_c   1.000
_cell.angle_alpha   90.00
_cell.angle_beta   90.00
_cell.angle_gamma   90.00
#
_symmetry.space_group_name_H-M   'P 1'
#
loop_
_entity.id
_entity.type
_entity.pdbx_description
1 polymer ?
#
loop_
_entity_poly.entity_id
_entity_poly.type
_entity_poly.pdbx_seq_one_letter_code
_entity_poly.pdbx_strand_id
1 'polypeptide(L)'
;MEPSIHEFRLTRETVAPADPDESLSDNEWDDEVFRRYLIQDYAFLETGASVVGYAVGQAHTLDEKAELTDALSVLTGSENDYFERSFDALEVSKTELSDTELTPTMQEFREVMLRAALEGGYEETLAVTLAAEWVYFSWATHVDSQSPSRFYLDEWVEIHANPEFEDYVSWLCDQMDQYGPKLSAERQSRIDTLFRRAVELEAAFFDMAYTAETTDDQAL
;
A
#
# COMPACT_ATOMS: atom_id res chain seq x y z
N MET A 1 -26.99 20.79 -4.58
CA MET A 1 -26.73 19.49 -5.23
C MET A 1 -25.77 18.81 -4.29
N GLU A 2 -26.26 17.92 -3.44
CA GLU A 2 -25.42 17.21 -2.48
C GLU A 2 -24.57 16.22 -3.26
N PRO A 3 -23.22 16.21 -3.14
CA PRO A 3 -22.39 15.16 -3.66
C PRO A 3 -22.72 13.90 -2.85
N SER A 4 -23.26 12.90 -3.52
CA SER A 4 -23.74 11.70 -2.88
C SER A 4 -22.58 10.75 -2.58
N ILE A 5 -22.69 10.03 -1.47
CA ILE A 5 -21.89 8.84 -1.07
C ILE A 5 -21.66 7.87 -2.25
N HIS A 6 -22.50 7.91 -3.29
CA HIS A 6 -22.31 7.20 -4.55
C HIS A 6 -21.06 7.61 -5.33
N GLU A 7 -20.55 8.83 -5.19
CA GLU A 7 -19.35 9.28 -5.94
C GLU A 7 -18.05 8.71 -5.36
N PHE A 8 -17.96 8.59 -4.04
CA PHE A 8 -16.80 7.93 -3.41
C PHE A 8 -16.81 6.41 -3.67
N ARG A 9 -17.99 5.78 -3.65
CA ARG A 9 -18.17 4.38 -4.08
C ARG A 9 -17.83 4.17 -5.55
N LEU A 10 -18.19 5.12 -6.44
CA LEU A 10 -17.86 5.06 -7.87
C LEU A 10 -16.36 5.22 -8.13
N THR A 11 -15.63 5.96 -7.30
CA THR A 11 -14.16 6.06 -7.38
C THR A 11 -13.54 4.72 -7.01
N ARG A 12 -14.06 4.05 -5.99
CA ARG A 12 -13.67 2.69 -5.57
C ARG A 12 -13.99 1.62 -6.63
N GLU A 13 -15.09 1.76 -7.35
CA GLU A 13 -15.51 0.85 -8.45
C GLU A 13 -14.83 1.19 -9.79
N THR A 14 -14.38 2.45 -10.00
CA THR A 14 -13.82 2.92 -11.27
C THR A 14 -12.30 2.88 -11.32
N VAL A 15 -11.65 2.78 -10.17
CA VAL A 15 -10.19 2.65 -10.00
C VAL A 15 -9.84 1.21 -9.62
N ALA A 16 -10.66 0.24 -10.00
CA ALA A 16 -10.17 -1.12 -10.08
C ALA A 16 -8.93 -1.08 -11.01
N PRO A 17 -7.75 -1.58 -10.56
CA PRO A 17 -6.60 -1.66 -11.44
C PRO A 17 -7.06 -2.31 -12.75
N ALA A 18 -6.60 -1.77 -13.86
CA ALA A 18 -6.83 -2.38 -15.18
C ALA A 18 -6.47 -3.85 -15.01
N ASP A 19 -7.46 -4.70 -15.24
CA ASP A 19 -7.49 -6.13 -14.97
C ASP A 19 -6.10 -6.72 -14.69
N PRO A 20 -5.72 -7.03 -13.43
CA PRO A 20 -4.42 -7.63 -13.14
C PRO A 20 -4.26 -8.99 -13.81
N ASP A 21 -5.36 -9.52 -14.37
CA ASP A 21 -5.47 -10.86 -14.93
C ASP A 21 -4.69 -11.03 -16.25
N GLU A 22 -4.38 -9.97 -16.97
CA GLU A 22 -3.61 -10.11 -18.23
C GLU A 22 -2.09 -10.14 -18.04
N SER A 23 -1.57 -9.67 -16.90
CA SER A 23 -0.11 -9.65 -16.65
C SER A 23 0.36 -10.61 -15.55
N LEU A 24 -0.53 -11.08 -14.68
CA LEU A 24 -0.17 -11.89 -13.53
C LEU A 24 -0.60 -13.37 -13.66
N SER A 25 -1.45 -13.76 -14.62
CA SER A 25 -2.02 -15.10 -14.72
C SER A 25 -1.11 -16.14 -15.36
N ASP A 26 -0.07 -15.76 -16.10
CA ASP A 26 0.79 -16.68 -16.85
C ASP A 26 2.30 -16.59 -16.53
N ASN A 27 2.70 -15.73 -15.59
CA ASN A 27 4.10 -15.66 -15.20
C ASN A 27 4.25 -15.90 -13.70
N GLU A 28 4.82 -17.05 -13.35
CA GLU A 28 5.48 -17.23 -12.08
C GLU A 28 6.35 -15.98 -11.84
N TRP A 29 6.04 -15.25 -10.77
CA TRP A 29 6.94 -14.18 -10.33
C TRP A 29 8.35 -14.75 -10.29
N ASP A 30 9.22 -14.28 -11.17
CA ASP A 30 10.62 -14.61 -11.11
C ASP A 30 11.16 -14.14 -9.75
N ASP A 31 11.92 -14.97 -9.06
CA ASP A 31 12.50 -14.64 -7.76
C ASP A 31 13.24 -13.30 -7.79
N GLU A 32 13.86 -12.96 -8.91
CA GLU A 32 14.58 -11.71 -9.09
C GLU A 32 13.63 -10.50 -9.19
N VAL A 33 12.48 -10.65 -9.82
CA VAL A 33 11.42 -9.61 -9.87
C VAL A 33 10.86 -9.38 -8.48
N PHE A 34 10.49 -10.47 -7.80
CA PHE A 34 9.93 -10.40 -6.45
C PHE A 34 10.94 -9.85 -5.43
N ARG A 35 12.21 -10.23 -5.57
CA ARG A 35 13.30 -9.71 -4.75
C ARG A 35 13.43 -8.18 -4.87
N ARG A 36 13.43 -7.64 -6.10
CA ARG A 36 13.48 -6.18 -6.33
C ARG A 36 12.27 -5.46 -5.74
N TYR A 37 11.09 -6.03 -5.97
CA TYR A 37 9.85 -5.53 -5.39
C TYR A 37 9.96 -5.47 -3.87
N LEU A 38 10.28 -6.58 -3.22
CA LEU A 38 10.29 -6.71 -1.78
C LEU A 38 11.33 -5.80 -1.09
N ILE A 39 12.48 -5.57 -1.72
CA ILE A 39 13.50 -4.63 -1.22
C ILE A 39 12.96 -3.20 -1.18
N GLN A 40 12.27 -2.76 -2.23
CA GLN A 40 11.69 -1.42 -2.29
C GLN A 40 10.51 -1.28 -1.34
N ASP A 41 9.71 -2.29 -1.21
CA ASP A 41 8.58 -2.33 -0.30
C ASP A 41 9.03 -2.25 1.17
N TYR A 42 10.05 -3.03 1.54
CA TYR A 42 10.65 -2.93 2.87
C TYR A 42 11.24 -1.54 3.17
N ALA A 43 11.91 -0.93 2.21
CA ALA A 43 12.40 0.43 2.36
C ALA A 43 11.25 1.46 2.52
N PHE A 44 10.06 1.14 2.00
CA PHE A 44 8.87 1.95 2.14
C PHE A 44 8.09 1.70 3.44
N LEU A 45 8.26 0.54 4.07
CA LEU A 45 7.57 0.14 5.31
C LEU A 45 7.73 1.19 6.44
N GLU A 46 8.90 1.82 6.57
CA GLU A 46 9.13 2.91 7.53
C GLU A 46 8.23 4.12 7.27
N THR A 47 7.96 4.40 6.00
CA THR A 47 7.01 5.46 5.59
C THR A 47 5.58 5.09 5.97
N GLY A 48 5.14 3.88 5.67
CA GLY A 48 3.83 3.35 6.05
C GLY A 48 3.61 3.44 7.56
N ALA A 49 4.55 2.92 8.35
CA ALA A 49 4.50 2.99 9.80
C ALA A 49 4.43 4.43 10.33
N SER A 50 5.17 5.36 9.71
CA SER A 50 5.11 6.79 10.07
C SER A 50 3.73 7.39 9.78
N VAL A 51 3.15 7.09 8.61
CA VAL A 51 1.82 7.59 8.20
C VAL A 51 0.73 7.07 9.13
N VAL A 52 0.74 5.77 9.45
CA VAL A 52 -0.19 5.19 10.44
C VAL A 52 0.03 5.82 11.83
N GLY A 53 1.27 6.05 12.24
CA GLY A 53 1.59 6.77 13.48
C GLY A 53 0.99 8.19 13.53
N TYR A 54 1.02 8.94 12.42
CA TYR A 54 0.32 10.22 12.29
C TYR A 54 -1.19 10.05 12.40
N ALA A 55 -1.77 9.05 11.75
CA ALA A 55 -3.20 8.75 11.85
C ALA A 55 -3.64 8.47 13.30
N VAL A 56 -2.85 7.71 14.08
CA VAL A 56 -3.07 7.51 15.52
C VAL A 56 -3.12 8.84 16.27
N GLY A 57 -2.18 9.74 15.98
CA GLY A 57 -2.15 11.08 16.59
C GLY A 57 -3.37 11.93 16.24
N GLN A 58 -3.86 11.84 15.01
CA GLN A 58 -4.95 12.63 14.44
C GLN A 58 -6.35 12.07 14.75
N ALA A 59 -6.47 10.79 15.04
CA ALA A 59 -7.74 10.09 15.27
C ALA A 59 -8.59 10.77 16.36
N HIS A 60 -9.91 10.79 16.16
CA HIS A 60 -10.87 11.56 16.96
C HIS A 60 -11.28 10.85 18.26
N THR A 61 -11.25 9.52 18.27
CA THR A 61 -11.69 8.69 19.40
C THR A 61 -10.60 7.72 19.86
N LEU A 62 -10.77 7.16 21.07
CA LEU A 62 -9.86 6.13 21.58
C LEU A 62 -9.99 4.82 20.81
N ASP A 63 -11.20 4.51 20.34
CA ASP A 63 -11.44 3.28 19.57
C ASP A 63 -10.71 3.35 18.22
N GLU A 64 -10.77 4.48 17.51
CA GLU A 64 -10.01 4.70 16.28
C GLU A 64 -8.49 4.64 16.52
N LYS A 65 -8.02 5.19 17.65
CA LYS A 65 -6.59 5.11 18.03
C LYS A 65 -6.16 3.66 18.31
N ALA A 66 -7.03 2.88 18.91
CA ALA A 66 -6.75 1.47 19.20
C ALA A 66 -6.58 0.69 17.90
N GLU A 67 -7.53 0.81 16.97
CA GLU A 67 -7.49 0.13 15.66
C GLU A 67 -6.21 0.47 14.88
N LEU A 68 -5.88 1.76 14.78
CA LEU A 68 -4.66 2.20 14.11
C LEU A 68 -3.37 1.78 14.85
N THR A 69 -3.43 1.64 16.17
CA THR A 69 -2.29 1.13 16.95
C THR A 69 -2.08 -0.36 16.70
N ASP A 70 -3.15 -1.12 16.56
CA ASP A 70 -3.08 -2.54 16.21
C ASP A 70 -2.50 -2.71 14.79
N ALA A 71 -2.94 -1.92 13.81
CA ALA A 71 -2.34 -1.88 12.47
C ALA A 71 -0.85 -1.52 12.51
N LEU A 72 -0.47 -0.50 13.27
CA LEU A 72 0.95 -0.12 13.45
C LEU A 72 1.76 -1.25 14.07
N SER A 73 1.18 -2.01 14.99
CA SER A 73 1.82 -3.18 15.62
C SER A 73 2.05 -4.31 14.62
N VAL A 74 1.14 -4.52 13.66
CA VAL A 74 1.32 -5.49 12.57
C VAL A 74 2.48 -5.09 11.69
N LEU A 75 2.50 -3.86 11.17
CA LEU A 75 3.58 -3.33 10.32
C LEU A 75 4.97 -3.45 10.97
N THR A 76 5.08 -3.12 12.25
CA THR A 76 6.36 -3.12 12.97
C THR A 76 6.73 -4.46 13.60
N GLY A 77 5.84 -5.45 13.57
CA GLY A 77 6.01 -6.76 14.18
C GLY A 77 5.96 -7.91 13.17
N SER A 78 4.79 -8.50 12.97
CA SER A 78 4.64 -9.74 12.18
C SER A 78 4.99 -9.55 10.71
N GLU A 79 4.68 -8.41 10.13
CA GLU A 79 5.05 -8.10 8.75
C GLU A 79 6.56 -7.90 8.60
N ASN A 80 7.20 -7.21 9.53
CA ASN A 80 8.67 -7.12 9.55
C ASN A 80 9.34 -8.50 9.66
N ASP A 81 8.80 -9.41 10.47
CA ASP A 81 9.31 -10.79 10.58
C ASP A 81 9.18 -11.56 9.25
N TYR A 82 8.12 -11.32 8.49
CA TYR A 82 7.96 -11.86 7.14
C TYR A 82 9.09 -11.39 6.21
N PHE A 83 9.35 -10.08 6.18
CA PHE A 83 10.43 -9.52 5.36
C PHE A 83 11.79 -10.15 5.71
N GLU A 84 12.15 -10.26 6.99
CA GLU A 84 13.42 -10.84 7.42
C GLU A 84 13.60 -12.27 6.90
N ARG A 85 12.56 -13.12 7.02
CA ARG A 85 12.61 -14.52 6.53
C ARG A 85 12.65 -14.60 5.00
N SER A 86 11.94 -13.71 4.33
CA SER A 86 11.92 -13.66 2.86
C SER A 86 13.26 -13.20 2.29
N PHE A 87 13.91 -12.23 2.93
CA PHE A 87 15.26 -11.80 2.54
C PHE A 87 16.31 -12.88 2.75
N ASP A 88 16.22 -13.66 3.82
CA ASP A 88 17.09 -14.80 4.04
C ASP A 88 16.94 -15.85 2.92
N ALA A 89 15.70 -16.12 2.48
CA ALA A 89 15.41 -17.07 1.41
C ALA A 89 15.82 -16.57 0.02
N LEU A 90 15.71 -15.26 -0.22
CA LEU A 90 16.08 -14.61 -1.48
C LEU A 90 17.55 -14.16 -1.51
N GLU A 91 18.34 -14.54 -0.51
CA GLU A 91 19.77 -14.20 -0.38
C GLU A 91 20.06 -12.68 -0.40
N VAL A 92 19.12 -11.85 0.12
CA VAL A 92 19.31 -10.41 0.23
C VAL A 92 20.20 -10.09 1.43
N SER A 93 21.30 -9.39 1.19
CA SER A 93 22.23 -9.04 2.25
C SER A 93 21.77 -7.81 3.05
N LYS A 94 22.16 -7.74 4.33
CA LYS A 94 21.91 -6.54 5.18
C LYS A 94 22.52 -5.26 4.62
N THR A 95 23.66 -5.38 3.94
CA THR A 95 24.32 -4.23 3.30
C THR A 95 23.48 -3.71 2.15
N GLU A 96 22.91 -4.60 1.35
CA GLU A 96 22.04 -4.23 0.26
C GLU A 96 20.77 -3.52 0.74
N LEU A 97 20.13 -4.02 1.81
CA LEU A 97 18.99 -3.34 2.43
C LEU A 97 19.34 -1.96 2.97
N SER A 98 20.53 -1.84 3.64
CA SER A 98 20.95 -0.55 4.20
C SER A 98 21.35 0.48 3.15
N ASP A 99 21.81 0.04 2.00
CA ASP A 99 22.27 0.90 0.90
C ASP A 99 21.18 1.15 -0.14
N THR A 100 19.99 0.55 0.05
CA THR A 100 18.85 0.73 -0.87
C THR A 100 18.33 2.16 -0.82
N GLU A 101 18.34 2.81 -1.97
CA GLU A 101 17.63 4.07 -2.20
C GLU A 101 16.25 3.79 -2.82
N LEU A 102 15.24 4.52 -2.37
CA LEU A 102 13.92 4.45 -3.00
C LEU A 102 14.01 4.87 -4.47
N THR A 103 13.36 4.12 -5.34
CA THR A 103 13.19 4.52 -6.74
C THR A 103 12.43 5.85 -6.85
N PRO A 104 12.51 6.57 -7.99
CA PRO A 104 11.74 7.79 -8.19
C PRO A 104 10.24 7.63 -7.94
N THR A 105 9.65 6.49 -8.35
CA THR A 105 8.25 6.17 -8.09
C THR A 105 7.96 6.08 -6.59
N MET A 106 8.81 5.35 -5.84
CA MET A 106 8.63 5.20 -4.40
C MET A 106 8.93 6.49 -3.63
N GLN A 107 9.85 7.32 -4.12
CA GLN A 107 10.07 8.66 -3.55
C GLN A 107 8.83 9.54 -3.71
N GLU A 108 8.21 9.54 -4.90
CA GLU A 108 6.98 10.30 -5.14
C GLU A 108 5.83 9.78 -4.26
N PHE A 109 5.69 8.45 -4.13
CA PHE A 109 4.68 7.85 -3.29
C PHE A 109 4.85 8.25 -1.82
N ARG A 110 6.07 8.14 -1.30
CA ARG A 110 6.43 8.63 0.04
C ARG A 110 6.05 10.10 0.23
N GLU A 111 6.36 10.97 -0.73
CA GLU A 111 6.03 12.38 -0.66
C GLU A 111 4.53 12.63 -0.60
N VAL A 112 3.73 11.91 -1.40
CA VAL A 112 2.26 12.01 -1.40
C VAL A 112 1.70 11.60 -0.04
N MET A 113 2.14 10.44 0.50
CA MET A 113 1.67 9.93 1.78
C MET A 113 2.05 10.87 2.94
N LEU A 114 3.31 11.27 3.02
CA LEU A 114 3.78 12.17 4.08
C LEU A 114 3.13 13.56 3.98
N ARG A 115 2.90 14.07 2.77
CA ARG A 115 2.18 15.34 2.59
C ARG A 115 0.74 15.24 3.06
N ALA A 116 0.05 14.14 2.76
CA ALA A 116 -1.30 13.90 3.27
C ALA A 116 -1.33 13.91 4.80
N ALA A 117 -0.36 13.23 5.44
CA ALA A 117 -0.27 13.14 6.89
C ALA A 117 0.15 14.46 7.58
N LEU A 118 1.09 15.22 7.01
CA LEU A 118 1.68 16.40 7.65
C LEU A 118 0.92 17.69 7.36
N GLU A 119 0.37 17.85 6.14
CA GLU A 119 -0.31 19.06 5.70
C GLU A 119 -1.84 18.90 5.68
N GLY A 120 -2.32 17.66 5.72
CA GLY A 120 -3.75 17.31 5.80
C GLY A 120 -4.20 17.11 7.24
N GLY A 121 -5.15 16.23 7.42
CA GLY A 121 -5.69 15.80 8.71
C GLY A 121 -5.98 14.30 8.68
N TYR A 122 -6.80 13.88 9.63
CA TYR A 122 -7.15 12.48 9.79
C TYR A 122 -7.67 11.86 8.48
N GLU A 123 -8.59 12.54 7.82
CA GLU A 123 -9.26 12.02 6.64
C GLU A 123 -8.35 11.99 5.41
N GLU A 124 -7.45 12.96 5.24
CA GLU A 124 -6.44 12.93 4.19
C GLU A 124 -5.42 11.81 4.41
N THR A 125 -5.03 11.59 5.67
CA THR A 125 -4.11 10.49 6.03
C THR A 125 -4.76 9.14 5.78
N LEU A 126 -6.01 8.95 6.22
CA LEU A 126 -6.74 7.70 5.97
C LEU A 126 -6.98 7.45 4.47
N ALA A 127 -7.17 8.48 3.67
CA ALA A 127 -7.41 8.31 2.24
C ALA A 127 -6.21 7.68 1.51
N VAL A 128 -4.99 8.09 1.85
CA VAL A 128 -3.77 7.51 1.25
C VAL A 128 -3.46 6.14 1.84
N THR A 129 -3.71 5.91 3.12
CA THR A 129 -3.61 4.59 3.75
C THR A 129 -4.60 3.62 3.11
N LEU A 130 -5.88 4.00 3.01
CA LEU A 130 -6.90 3.17 2.37
C LEU A 130 -6.55 2.84 0.92
N ALA A 131 -5.97 3.79 0.18
CA ALA A 131 -5.59 3.54 -1.22
C ALA A 131 -4.55 2.42 -1.33
N ALA A 132 -3.51 2.44 -0.50
CA ALA A 132 -2.49 1.42 -0.42
C ALA A 132 -3.09 0.05 -0.03
N GLU A 133 -3.70 -0.02 1.14
CA GLU A 133 -4.24 -1.28 1.69
C GLU A 133 -5.31 -1.90 0.79
N TRP A 134 -6.14 -1.07 0.16
CA TRP A 134 -7.18 -1.54 -0.75
C TRP A 134 -6.62 -2.13 -2.06
N VAL A 135 -5.53 -1.59 -2.59
CA VAL A 135 -4.85 -2.16 -3.77
C VAL A 135 -4.30 -3.54 -3.43
N TYR A 136 -3.60 -3.68 -2.30
CA TYR A 136 -3.09 -4.98 -1.84
C TYR A 136 -4.21 -5.99 -1.59
N PHE A 137 -5.27 -5.61 -0.89
CA PHE A 137 -6.43 -6.48 -0.67
C PHE A 137 -7.09 -6.92 -1.97
N SER A 138 -7.30 -5.98 -2.89
CA SER A 138 -7.91 -6.27 -4.18
C SER A 138 -7.05 -7.23 -5.00
N TRP A 139 -5.76 -7.01 -5.03
CA TRP A 139 -4.82 -7.90 -5.71
C TRP A 139 -4.80 -9.29 -5.06
N ALA A 140 -4.55 -9.39 -3.77
CA ALA A 140 -4.38 -10.66 -3.08
C ALA A 140 -5.62 -11.56 -3.14
N THR A 141 -6.81 -10.98 -3.14
CA THR A 141 -8.07 -11.73 -3.25
C THR A 141 -8.40 -12.20 -4.68
N HIS A 142 -7.73 -11.65 -5.70
CA HIS A 142 -7.90 -12.07 -7.10
C HIS A 142 -6.80 -13.04 -7.57
N VAL A 143 -5.71 -13.16 -6.85
CA VAL A 143 -4.68 -14.16 -7.16
C VAL A 143 -5.28 -15.54 -6.93
N ASP A 144 -5.47 -16.30 -8.02
CA ASP A 144 -5.95 -17.68 -7.94
C ASP A 144 -4.91 -18.52 -7.20
N SER A 145 -5.34 -19.28 -6.20
CA SER A 145 -4.53 -20.06 -5.28
C SER A 145 -3.85 -21.27 -5.94
N GLN A 146 -3.29 -21.11 -7.11
CA GLN A 146 -2.34 -22.06 -7.66
C GLN A 146 -1.03 -21.87 -6.91
N SER A 147 -0.91 -22.61 -5.80
CA SER A 147 0.21 -22.57 -4.88
C SER A 147 1.56 -22.40 -5.59
N PRO A 148 2.18 -21.22 -5.55
CA PRO A 148 3.59 -21.15 -5.82
C PRO A 148 4.32 -22.01 -4.78
N SER A 149 5.29 -22.78 -5.19
CA SER A 149 6.06 -23.65 -4.27
C SER A 149 7.02 -22.88 -3.35
N ARG A 150 6.81 -21.58 -3.18
CA ARG A 150 7.71 -20.63 -2.49
C ARG A 150 6.95 -19.94 -1.37
N PHE A 151 7.33 -20.20 -0.12
CA PHE A 151 6.62 -19.72 1.06
C PHE A 151 6.46 -18.19 1.10
N TYR A 152 7.44 -17.43 0.59
CA TYR A 152 7.40 -15.98 0.61
C TYR A 152 6.34 -15.38 -0.32
N LEU A 153 5.99 -16.07 -1.41
CA LEU A 153 4.87 -15.66 -2.26
C LEU A 153 3.53 -16.04 -1.65
N ASP A 154 3.42 -17.28 -1.15
CA ASP A 154 2.19 -17.77 -0.52
C ASP A 154 1.83 -16.91 0.69
N GLU A 155 2.81 -16.64 1.55
CA GLU A 155 2.61 -15.85 2.76
C GLU A 155 2.32 -14.37 2.44
N TRP A 156 2.91 -13.81 1.37
CA TRP A 156 2.62 -12.45 0.92
C TRP A 156 1.16 -12.28 0.52
N VAL A 157 0.63 -13.23 -0.23
CA VAL A 157 -0.80 -13.27 -0.57
C VAL A 157 -1.65 -13.46 0.69
N GLU A 158 -1.27 -14.39 1.60
CA GLU A 158 -2.01 -14.67 2.82
C GLU A 158 -2.08 -13.45 3.77
N ILE A 159 -1.01 -12.69 3.90
CA ILE A 159 -0.97 -11.45 4.71
C ILE A 159 -2.04 -10.47 4.23
N HIS A 160 -2.24 -10.33 2.92
CA HIS A 160 -3.15 -9.35 2.33
C HIS A 160 -4.54 -9.90 1.95
N ALA A 161 -4.80 -11.19 2.15
CA ALA A 161 -6.08 -11.83 1.84
C ALA A 161 -6.74 -12.51 3.06
N ASN A 162 -6.17 -12.34 4.28
CA ASN A 162 -6.74 -12.91 5.49
C ASN A 162 -7.94 -12.09 6.02
N PRO A 163 -8.80 -12.68 6.87
CA PRO A 163 -9.98 -11.98 7.41
C PRO A 163 -9.64 -10.73 8.23
N GLU A 164 -8.53 -10.71 8.95
CA GLU A 164 -8.10 -9.59 9.78
C GLU A 164 -7.73 -8.39 8.91
N PHE A 165 -7.10 -8.63 7.76
CA PHE A 165 -6.77 -7.58 6.79
C PHE A 165 -8.03 -7.07 6.07
N GLU A 166 -8.98 -7.96 5.70
CA GLU A 166 -10.28 -7.59 5.16
C GLU A 166 -11.05 -6.68 6.13
N ASP A 167 -11.07 -7.04 7.42
CA ASP A 167 -11.72 -6.25 8.47
C ASP A 167 -11.08 -4.86 8.58
N TYR A 168 -9.74 -4.77 8.53
CA TYR A 168 -9.03 -3.50 8.58
C TYR A 168 -9.33 -2.61 7.37
N VAL A 169 -9.27 -3.14 6.15
CA VAL A 169 -9.63 -2.39 4.94
C VAL A 169 -11.09 -1.94 4.97
N SER A 170 -12.00 -2.81 5.44
CA SER A 170 -13.41 -2.48 5.63
C SER A 170 -13.59 -1.34 6.63
N TRP A 171 -12.87 -1.38 7.75
CA TRP A 171 -12.88 -0.34 8.75
C TRP A 171 -12.38 1.01 8.18
N LEU A 172 -11.29 1.03 7.41
CA LEU A 172 -10.82 2.24 6.73
C LEU A 172 -11.89 2.83 5.80
N CYS A 173 -12.61 1.98 5.06
CA CYS A 173 -13.74 2.40 4.23
C CYS A 173 -14.84 3.05 5.08
N ASP A 174 -15.22 2.41 6.20
CA ASP A 174 -16.26 2.92 7.10
C ASP A 174 -15.87 4.28 7.71
N GLN A 175 -14.60 4.49 8.03
CA GLN A 175 -14.11 5.79 8.48
C GLN A 175 -14.29 6.86 7.40
N MET A 176 -13.94 6.57 6.15
CA MET A 176 -14.10 7.50 5.04
C MET A 176 -15.58 7.78 4.76
N ASP A 177 -16.45 6.79 4.84
CA ASP A 177 -17.91 6.94 4.69
C ASP A 177 -18.52 7.74 5.86
N GLN A 178 -17.96 7.62 7.06
CA GLN A 178 -18.41 8.36 8.25
C GLN A 178 -18.04 9.83 8.22
N TYR A 179 -16.80 10.15 7.84
CA TYR A 179 -16.23 11.50 7.94
C TYR A 179 -16.28 12.27 6.62
N GLY A 180 -16.07 11.61 5.50
CA GLY A 180 -16.03 12.25 4.18
C GLY A 180 -17.21 13.18 3.87
N PRO A 181 -18.48 12.76 4.09
CA PRO A 181 -19.64 13.61 3.84
C PRO A 181 -19.73 14.87 4.73
N LYS A 182 -19.00 14.92 5.83
CA LYS A 182 -18.99 16.05 6.78
C LYS A 182 -17.96 17.12 6.42
N LEU A 183 -17.08 16.84 5.48
CA LEU A 183 -16.02 17.73 5.05
C LEU A 183 -16.54 18.78 4.06
N SER A 184 -15.81 19.88 3.94
CA SER A 184 -16.06 20.85 2.88
C SER A 184 -15.83 20.25 1.49
N ALA A 185 -16.52 20.74 0.47
CA ALA A 185 -16.34 20.27 -0.91
C ALA A 185 -14.88 20.36 -1.39
N GLU A 186 -14.13 21.36 -0.91
CA GLU A 186 -12.70 21.51 -1.23
C GLU A 186 -11.87 20.36 -0.62
N ARG A 187 -12.11 19.98 0.65
CA ARG A 187 -11.42 18.85 1.28
C ARG A 187 -11.83 17.53 0.66
N GLN A 188 -13.10 17.35 0.32
CA GLN A 188 -13.57 16.14 -0.40
C GLN A 188 -12.83 15.98 -1.74
N SER A 189 -12.68 17.06 -2.53
CA SER A 189 -11.94 17.04 -3.78
C SER A 189 -10.44 16.76 -3.58
N ARG A 190 -9.85 17.28 -2.50
CA ARG A 190 -8.45 17.00 -2.13
C ARG A 190 -8.26 15.53 -1.78
N ILE A 191 -9.14 14.95 -1.00
CA ILE A 191 -9.12 13.54 -0.60
C ILE A 191 -9.25 12.63 -1.83
N ASP A 192 -10.20 12.91 -2.73
CA ASP A 192 -10.35 12.17 -3.98
C ASP A 192 -9.05 12.21 -4.82
N THR A 193 -8.42 13.37 -4.92
CA THR A 193 -7.15 13.54 -5.64
C THR A 193 -6.03 12.73 -4.99
N LEU A 194 -5.90 12.76 -3.66
CA LEU A 194 -4.88 12.02 -2.92
C LEU A 194 -5.08 10.51 -3.05
N PHE A 195 -6.32 10.04 -2.90
CA PHE A 195 -6.66 8.62 -3.06
C PHE A 195 -6.29 8.11 -4.45
N ARG A 196 -6.74 8.80 -5.51
CA ARG A 196 -6.43 8.42 -6.90
C ARG A 196 -4.93 8.40 -7.16
N ARG A 197 -4.22 9.43 -6.67
CA ARG A 197 -2.77 9.50 -6.88
C ARG A 197 -2.04 8.37 -6.15
N ALA A 198 -2.46 8.01 -4.95
CA ALA A 198 -1.88 6.88 -4.23
C ALA A 198 -2.12 5.55 -4.98
N VAL A 199 -3.33 5.31 -5.50
CA VAL A 199 -3.62 4.11 -6.33
C VAL A 199 -2.78 4.07 -7.61
N GLU A 200 -2.62 5.20 -8.30
CA GLU A 200 -1.75 5.28 -9.49
C GLU A 200 -0.29 4.95 -9.16
N LEU A 201 0.19 5.40 -8.01
CA LEU A 201 1.57 5.15 -7.56
C LEU A 201 1.78 3.71 -7.12
N GLU A 202 0.77 3.07 -6.50
CA GLU A 202 0.80 1.63 -6.23
C GLU A 202 0.90 0.82 -7.53
N ALA A 203 0.07 1.13 -8.52
CA ALA A 203 0.15 0.46 -9.82
C ALA A 203 1.53 0.64 -10.47
N ALA A 204 2.08 1.86 -10.45
CA ALA A 204 3.41 2.15 -10.97
C ALA A 204 4.52 1.44 -10.17
N PHE A 205 4.32 1.20 -8.87
CA PHE A 205 5.25 0.44 -8.04
C PHE A 205 5.30 -1.04 -8.47
N PHE A 206 4.17 -1.67 -8.71
CA PHE A 206 4.14 -3.04 -9.25
C PHE A 206 4.84 -3.11 -10.62
N ASP A 207 4.56 -2.17 -11.53
CA ASP A 207 5.18 -2.13 -12.85
C ASP A 207 6.70 -1.95 -12.78
N MET A 208 7.20 -1.15 -11.82
CA MET A 208 8.63 -0.92 -11.61
C MET A 208 9.40 -2.22 -11.32
N ALA A 209 8.81 -3.18 -10.62
CA ALA A 209 9.46 -4.45 -10.31
C ALA A 209 9.84 -5.25 -11.58
N TYR A 210 9.05 -5.11 -12.65
CA TYR A 210 9.30 -5.76 -13.93
C TYR A 210 10.24 -4.96 -14.84
N THR A 211 10.24 -3.63 -14.72
CA THR A 211 11.15 -2.78 -15.47
C THR A 211 12.46 -2.68 -14.68
N ALA A 212 13.39 -3.62 -14.91
CA ALA A 212 14.77 -3.40 -14.49
C ALA A 212 15.24 -2.11 -15.17
N GLU A 213 15.19 -0.98 -14.48
CA GLU A 213 15.97 0.18 -14.88
C GLU A 213 17.43 -0.26 -14.80
N THR A 214 17.96 -0.65 -15.94
CA THR A 214 19.40 -0.83 -16.13
C THR A 214 20.05 0.52 -15.90
N THR A 215 20.46 0.77 -14.67
CA THR A 215 21.34 1.89 -14.30
C THR A 215 22.77 1.69 -14.87
N ASP A 216 22.92 0.88 -15.90
CA ASP A 216 24.23 0.51 -16.43
C ASP A 216 24.40 0.88 -17.90
N ASP A 217 24.06 2.11 -18.32
CA ASP A 217 24.56 2.63 -19.60
C ASP A 217 24.63 4.17 -19.70
N GLN A 218 25.30 4.83 -18.73
CA GLN A 218 25.85 6.17 -18.95
C GLN A 218 27.24 6.32 -18.34
N ALA A 219 28.13 5.43 -18.70
CA ALA A 219 29.58 5.63 -18.52
C ALA A 219 30.29 5.41 -19.85
N LEU A 220 30.23 6.40 -20.74
CA LEU A 220 31.23 6.65 -21.79
C LEU A 220 31.44 8.14 -21.96
#